data_8e04fadc5cab0787989514d1d5c68a16
#
_entry.id   8e04fadc5cab0787989514d1d5c68a16
#
_cell.length_a   1.000
_cell.length_b   1.000
_cell.length_c   1.000
_cell.angle_alpha   90.00
_cell.angle_beta   90.00
_cell.angle_gamma   90.00
#
_symmetry.space_group_name_H-M   'P 1'
#
loop_
_entity.id
_entity.type
_entity.pdbx_description
1 polymer ?
#
loop_
_entity_poly.entity_id
_entity_poly.type
_entity_poly.pdbx_seq_one_letter_code
_entity_poly.pdbx_strand_id
1 'polypeptide(L)'
;MNNGYYNPNYNNMIPNSDYSSELPLEQSYVENILRLNKGKIASFYMSYPDSNEWRDKIFTGIVEQAARDHVVISDPKTGKWYILLSIYMNFIVFDEEINYKVI
;
A
#
# COMPACT_ATOMS: atom_id res chain seq x y z
N MET A 1 18.83 -10.43 2.27
CA MET A 1 18.68 -10.76 2.25
C MET A 1 18.61 -10.92 2.15
N ASN A 2 19.03 -11.33 2.12
CA ASN A 2 19.08 -11.76 1.79
C ASN A 2 18.96 -11.87 1.56
N ASN A 3 18.89 -11.42 1.53
CA ASN A 3 18.92 -11.75 1.23
C ASN A 3 18.79 -11.91 1.01
N GLY A 4 18.84 -12.03 0.71
CA GLY A 4 18.85 -12.09 0.57
C GLY A 4 18.87 -12.29 0.20
N TYR A 5 18.83 -12.18 0.16
CA TYR A 5 18.99 -12.49 -0.21
C TYR A 5 19.46 -12.67 -0.69
N TYR A 6 19.82 -12.76 -0.88
CA TYR A 6 20.26 -12.94 -1.52
C TYR A 6 20.87 -13.45 -1.88
N ASN A 7 21.22 -13.87 -2.21
CA ASN A 7 21.70 -14.49 -2.78
C ASN A 7 22.34 -14.65 -3.52
N PRO A 8 22.91 -14.73 -3.58
CA PRO A 8 23.26 -14.69 -4.51
C PRO A 8 23.47 -15.34 -5.21
N ASN A 9 23.77 -15.73 -5.24
CA ASN A 9 23.59 -16.36 -5.99
C ASN A 9 23.02 -16.55 -6.36
N TYR A 10 22.79 -16.19 -6.49
CA TYR A 10 22.11 -16.18 -6.80
C TYR A 10 21.88 -15.87 -7.40
N ASN A 11 22.13 -15.69 -7.62
CA ASN A 11 21.78 -15.35 -8.12
C ASN A 11 21.64 -15.48 -8.69
N ASN A 12 21.84 -15.69 -8.80
CA ASN A 12 21.42 -15.84 -9.21
C ASN A 12 20.84 -16.13 -9.47
N MET A 13 20.91 -16.09 -9.37
CA MET A 13 20.17 -16.32 -9.57
C MET A 13 19.39 -16.20 -9.87
N ILE A 14 19.20 -16.12 -9.85
CA ILE A 14 18.33 -15.84 -10.16
C ILE A 14 18.04 -15.35 -10.52
N PRO A 15 18.10 -15.17 -10.67
CA PRO A 15 17.51 -14.47 -10.89
C PRO A 15 16.89 -14.12 -11.14
N ASN A 16 16.70 -14.06 -11.07
CA ASN A 16 15.80 -13.77 -11.23
C ASN A 16 15.04 -13.53 -10.98
N SER A 17 15.32 -13.54 -10.30
CA SER A 17 14.33 -12.66 -10.08
C SER A 17 12.88 -13.11 -9.98
N ASP A 18 12.49 -14.13 -10.44
CA ASP A 18 11.10 -14.48 -10.59
C ASP A 18 10.45 -14.92 -9.33
N TYR A 19 11.19 -15.50 -8.47
CA TYR A 19 10.63 -16.07 -7.28
C TYR A 19 10.02 -15.03 -6.37
N SER A 20 10.51 -13.83 -6.45
CA SER A 20 10.04 -12.81 -5.55
C SER A 20 8.86 -12.06 -6.10
N SER A 21 8.44 -12.36 -7.30
CA SER A 21 7.45 -11.55 -7.94
C SER A 21 6.04 -11.93 -7.54
N GLU A 22 5.82 -13.08 -6.96
CA GLU A 22 4.46 -13.48 -6.70
C GLU A 22 3.78 -12.71 -5.61
N LEU A 23 4.44 -12.58 -4.48
CA LEU A 23 3.88 -11.79 -3.41
C LEU A 23 3.65 -10.35 -3.81
N PRO A 24 4.67 -9.71 -4.37
CA PRO A 24 4.54 -8.31 -4.72
C PRO A 24 3.51 -8.03 -5.77
N LEU A 25 3.13 -9.01 -6.56
CA LEU A 25 2.26 -8.78 -7.67
C LEU A 25 0.92 -8.22 -7.23
N GLU A 26 0.32 -8.85 -6.24
CA GLU A 26 -0.98 -8.42 -5.75
C GLU A 26 -0.90 -7.02 -5.16
N GLN A 27 0.15 -6.77 -4.39
CA GLN A 27 0.34 -5.45 -3.83
C GLN A 27 0.59 -4.42 -4.92
N SER A 28 1.25 -4.84 -6.00
CA SER A 28 1.49 -3.94 -7.11
C SER A 28 0.21 -3.46 -7.75
N TYR A 29 -0.79 -4.33 -7.84
CA TYR A 29 -2.07 -3.90 -8.40
C TYR A 29 -2.72 -2.84 -7.54
N VAL A 30 -2.76 -3.05 -6.23
CA VAL A 30 -3.34 -2.05 -5.33
C VAL A 30 -2.55 -0.76 -5.40
N GLU A 31 -1.24 -0.85 -5.39
CA GLU A 31 -0.37 0.31 -5.50
C GLU A 31 -0.67 1.08 -6.77
N ASN A 32 -0.81 0.37 -7.88
CA ASN A 32 -1.06 1.02 -9.16
C ASN A 32 -2.41 1.72 -9.19
N ILE A 33 -3.42 1.09 -8.62
CA ILE A 33 -4.74 1.71 -8.55
C ILE A 33 -4.66 2.99 -7.71
N LEU A 34 -3.99 2.94 -6.59
CA LEU A 34 -3.85 4.13 -5.77
C LEU A 34 -3.10 5.23 -6.50
N ARG A 35 -2.06 4.88 -7.24
CA ARG A 35 -1.30 5.86 -8.01
C ARG A 35 -2.15 6.51 -9.08
N LEU A 36 -3.03 5.75 -9.71
CA LEU A 36 -3.92 6.31 -10.72
C LEU A 36 -4.92 7.28 -10.13
N ASN A 37 -5.12 7.23 -8.82
CA ASN A 37 -6.12 8.05 -8.16
C ASN A 37 -5.52 9.03 -7.17
N LYS A 38 -4.26 9.40 -7.37
CA LYS A 38 -3.62 10.42 -6.55
C LYS A 38 -4.40 11.72 -6.66
N GLY A 39 -4.49 12.41 -5.55
CA GLY A 39 -5.24 13.66 -5.48
C GLY A 39 -6.68 13.49 -5.08
N LYS A 40 -7.20 12.27 -5.08
CA LYS A 40 -8.57 12.02 -4.67
C LYS A 40 -8.63 11.70 -3.19
N ILE A 41 -9.79 11.93 -2.61
CA ILE A 41 -10.02 11.65 -1.20
C ILE A 41 -10.48 10.21 -1.05
N ALA A 42 -9.90 9.51 -0.09
CA ALA A 42 -10.26 8.13 0.19
C ALA A 42 -10.26 7.89 1.67
N SER A 43 -11.02 6.89 2.08
CA SER A 43 -11.06 6.42 3.46
C SER A 43 -10.40 5.06 3.53
N PHE A 44 -9.44 4.95 4.43
CA PHE A 44 -8.63 3.74 4.58
C PHE A 44 -9.03 3.05 5.87
N TYR A 45 -9.56 1.85 5.73
CA TYR A 45 -10.02 1.05 6.88
C TYR A 45 -8.88 0.14 7.30
N MET A 46 -8.32 0.46 8.47
CA MET A 46 -7.12 -0.19 8.98
C MET A 46 -7.48 -1.05 10.18
N SER A 47 -6.76 -2.15 10.35
CA SER A 47 -6.91 -3.01 11.51
C SER A 47 -5.55 -3.26 12.15
N TYR A 48 -5.49 -3.06 13.45
CA TYR A 48 -4.27 -3.25 14.23
C TYR A 48 -4.56 -4.29 15.30
N PRO A 49 -4.49 -5.57 14.96
CA PRO A 49 -4.95 -6.62 15.87
C PRO A 49 -4.20 -6.69 17.19
N ASP A 50 -2.96 -6.22 17.21
CA ASP A 50 -2.16 -6.26 18.42
C ASP A 50 -2.36 -5.06 19.32
N SER A 51 -3.21 -4.11 18.91
CA SER A 51 -3.44 -2.91 19.69
C SER A 51 -4.76 -3.01 20.41
N ASN A 52 -4.77 -2.65 21.69
CA ASN A 52 -6.01 -2.58 22.45
C ASN A 52 -6.73 -1.26 22.24
N GLU A 53 -6.00 -0.22 21.87
CA GLU A 53 -6.59 1.10 21.74
C GLU A 53 -7.00 1.41 20.29
N TRP A 54 -6.23 0.92 19.34
CA TRP A 54 -6.44 1.28 17.93
C TRP A 54 -6.69 0.06 17.09
N ARG A 55 -7.53 -0.84 17.60
CA ARG A 55 -7.75 -2.08 16.88
C ARG A 55 -8.26 -1.83 15.47
N ASP A 56 -9.27 -1.00 15.36
CA ASP A 56 -9.85 -0.66 14.05
C ASP A 56 -9.90 0.84 13.94
N LYS A 57 -9.41 1.36 12.83
CA LYS A 57 -9.35 2.80 12.67
C LYS A 57 -9.54 3.17 11.21
N ILE A 58 -10.22 4.28 10.99
CA ILE A 58 -10.48 4.80 9.65
C ILE A 58 -9.73 6.10 9.48
N PHE A 59 -8.94 6.18 8.42
CA PHE A 59 -8.22 7.40 8.08
C PHE A 59 -8.77 7.91 6.76
N THR A 60 -9.15 9.18 6.72
CA THR A 60 -9.67 9.80 5.50
C THR A 60 -8.75 10.93 5.09
N GLY A 61 -8.37 10.95 3.83
CA GLY A 61 -7.50 12.01 3.35
C GLY A 61 -7.25 11.88 1.87
N ILE A 62 -6.44 12.79 1.37
CA ILE A 62 -6.08 12.86 -0.04
C ILE A 62 -4.94 11.87 -0.28
N VAL A 63 -5.07 11.06 -1.31
CA VAL A 63 -4.00 10.14 -1.70
C VAL A 63 -2.87 10.96 -2.29
N GLU A 64 -1.73 10.97 -1.60
CA GLU A 64 -0.58 11.76 -2.02
C GLU A 64 0.45 10.90 -2.74
N GLN A 65 0.68 9.69 -2.23
CA GLN A 65 1.70 8.83 -2.77
C GLN A 65 1.36 7.39 -2.40
N ALA A 66 1.71 6.47 -3.27
CA ALA A 66 1.51 5.05 -3.00
C ALA A 66 2.77 4.29 -3.34
N ALA A 67 3.12 3.38 -2.46
CA ALA A 67 4.26 2.50 -2.64
C ALA A 67 3.81 1.08 -2.34
N ARG A 68 4.73 0.16 -2.48
CA ARG A 68 4.39 -1.25 -2.35
C ARG A 68 3.88 -1.59 -0.96
N ASP A 69 4.48 -1.01 0.06
CA ASP A 69 4.18 -1.39 1.43
C ASP A 69 3.45 -0.31 2.22
N HIS A 70 3.14 0.83 1.60
CA HIS A 70 2.48 1.90 2.32
C HIS A 70 1.81 2.88 1.37
N VAL A 71 0.94 3.69 1.93
CA VAL A 71 0.36 4.81 1.22
C VAL A 71 0.51 6.05 2.09
N VAL A 72 0.74 7.18 1.45
CA VAL A 72 0.83 8.47 2.15
C VAL A 72 -0.42 9.26 1.83
N ILE A 73 -1.11 9.72 2.86
CA ILE A 73 -2.28 10.56 2.68
C ILE A 73 -2.13 11.83 3.51
N SER A 74 -2.85 12.85 3.11
CA SER A 74 -2.89 14.11 3.85
C SER A 74 -4.33 14.44 4.19
N ASP A 75 -4.54 14.93 5.40
CA ASP A 75 -5.86 15.35 5.85
C ASP A 75 -5.91 16.87 5.78
N PRO A 76 -6.65 17.42 4.81
CA PRO A 76 -6.68 18.88 4.67
C PRO A 76 -7.38 19.58 5.82
N LYS A 77 -8.20 18.88 6.59
CA LYS A 77 -8.90 19.48 7.71
C LYS A 77 -7.97 19.74 8.87
N THR A 78 -7.01 18.87 9.11
CA THR A 78 -6.10 19.01 10.25
C THR A 78 -4.69 19.38 9.82
N GLY A 79 -4.38 19.19 8.54
CA GLY A 79 -3.03 19.40 8.05
C GLY A 79 -2.09 18.25 8.36
N LYS A 80 -2.61 17.16 8.90
CA LYS A 80 -1.78 16.02 9.25
C LYS A 80 -1.56 15.12 8.04
N TRP A 81 -0.40 14.52 8.01
CA TRP A 81 -0.03 13.54 6.98
C TRP A 81 0.16 12.20 7.66
N TYR A 82 -0.30 11.15 7.00
CA TYR A 82 -0.23 9.80 7.55
C TYR A 82 0.47 8.88 6.58
N ILE A 83 1.29 8.00 7.12
CA ILE A 83 1.85 6.88 6.37
C ILE A 83 1.14 5.64 6.87
N LEU A 84 0.35 5.03 6.00
CA LEU A 84 -0.46 3.88 6.37
C LEU A 84 0.17 2.63 5.77
N LEU A 85 0.47 1.65 6.61
CA LEU A 85 1.14 0.44 6.16
C LEU A 85 0.12 -0.51 5.54
N SER A 86 0.48 -1.05 4.40
CA SER A 86 -0.42 -1.91 3.64
C SER A 86 -0.82 -3.16 4.40
N ILE A 87 0.07 -3.67 5.24
CA ILE A 87 -0.23 -4.91 5.98
C ILE A 87 -1.37 -4.76 6.96
N TYR A 88 -1.73 -3.52 7.33
CA TYR A 88 -2.84 -3.27 8.24
C TYR A 88 -4.07 -2.75 7.53
N MET A 89 -4.06 -2.76 6.23
CA MET A 89 -5.12 -2.17 5.42
C MET A 89 -6.12 -3.24 5.03
N ASN A 90 -7.39 -3.01 5.34
CA ASN A 90 -8.45 -3.94 4.99
C ASN A 90 -9.07 -3.60 3.64
N PHE A 91 -9.56 -2.38 3.52
CA PHE A 91 -10.12 -1.94 2.25
C PHE A 91 -10.13 -0.42 2.21
N ILE A 92 -10.34 0.11 1.02
CA ILE A 92 -10.26 1.54 0.76
C ILE A 92 -11.54 1.95 0.06
N VAL A 93 -12.13 3.07 0.50
CA VAL A 93 -13.37 3.58 -0.05
C VAL A 93 -13.12 4.94 -0.65
N PHE A 94 -13.50 5.11 -1.90
CA PHE A 94 -13.53 6.40 -2.56
C PHE A 94 -14.99 6.81 -2.73
N ASP A 95 -15.30 8.08 -2.53
CA ASP A 95 -16.66 8.57 -2.70
C ASP A 95 -16.92 9.05 -4.12
N GLU A 96 -16.04 8.75 -5.03
CA GLU A 96 -16.19 9.08 -6.43
C GLU A 96 -15.66 7.93 -7.25
N GLU A 97 -15.97 7.95 -8.52
CA GLU A 97 -15.50 6.91 -9.41
C GLU A 97 -13.99 6.94 -9.50
N ILE A 98 -13.38 5.79 -9.44
CA ILE A 98 -11.93 5.69 -9.50
C ILE A 98 -11.47 5.34 -10.90
N ASN A 99 -10.27 5.77 -11.20
CA ASN A 99 -9.58 5.30 -12.38
C ASN A 99 -9.06 3.91 -12.10
N TYR A 100 -9.39 2.98 -12.98
CA TYR A 100 -9.03 1.60 -12.74
C TYR A 100 -8.54 1.00 -14.05
N LYS A 101 -7.37 0.40 -13.99
CA LYS A 101 -6.80 -0.21 -15.16
C LYS A 101 -6.21 -1.55 -14.78
N VAL A 102 -6.71 -2.57 -15.44
CA VAL A 102 -6.18 -3.91 -15.24
C VAL A 102 -4.98 -4.10 -16.14
N ILE A 103 -3.92 -4.60 -15.57
CA ILE A 103 -2.67 -4.78 -16.32
C ILE A 103 -2.49 -6.24 -16.67
#